data_d5d917651dd4bb6049d8bb9b860be2b2
#
_entry.id   d5d917651dd4bb6049d8bb9b860be2b2
#
_cell.length_a   1.000
_cell.length_b   1.000
_cell.length_c   1.000
_cell.angle_alpha   90.00
_cell.angle_beta   90.00
_cell.angle_gamma   90.00
#
_symmetry.space_group_name_H-M   'P 1'
#
loop_
_entity.id
_entity.type
_entity.pdbx_description
1 polymer ?
#
loop_
_entity_poly.entity_id
_entity_poly.type
_entity_poly.pdbx_seq_one_letter_code
_entity_poly.pdbx_strand_id
1 'polypeptide(L)'
;IIRILKEPTKYGQLYDVDARLRPDGGKGSLVVTDARLGEYYRSDAQPWERLALVKIRAVGGDAEFAARVEQQALDLAYSLPLTRENVENIDGIRKKIVAAASPLSLKKSEGGIAELEFALRLLQIKHARMAPDVRRREVLEALDALAAVRAITGEDVAALRETYVLFRRIENRLR
;
A
#
# COMPACT_ATOMS: atom_id res chain seq x y z
N ILE A 1 17.01 -3.59 15.75
CA ILE A 1 16.72 -2.57 14.71
C ILE A 1 15.43 -1.83 15.06
N ILE A 2 14.26 -2.50 15.21
CA ILE A 2 12.96 -1.83 15.49
C ILE A 2 13.06 -0.94 16.74
N ARG A 3 13.67 -1.42 17.84
CA ARG A 3 13.86 -0.65 19.06
C ARG A 3 14.66 0.63 18.79
N ILE A 4 15.79 0.53 18.09
CA ILE A 4 16.65 1.67 17.76
C ILE A 4 15.90 2.73 16.94
N LEU A 5 15.05 2.30 16.00
CA LEU A 5 14.29 3.22 15.14
C LEU A 5 13.13 3.90 15.86
N LYS A 6 12.57 3.24 16.90
CA LYS A 6 11.40 3.72 17.66
C LYS A 6 11.76 4.49 18.92
N GLU A 7 12.95 4.27 19.50
CA GLU A 7 13.33 4.93 20.76
C GLU A 7 13.47 6.44 20.54
N PRO A 8 12.79 7.26 21.36
CA PRO A 8 12.98 8.70 21.34
C PRO A 8 14.41 9.07 21.73
N THR A 9 15.02 9.94 20.96
CA THR A 9 16.32 10.54 21.28
C THR A 9 16.10 11.99 21.72
N LYS A 10 17.15 12.66 22.20
CA LYS A 10 17.10 14.11 22.47
C LYS A 10 16.78 14.95 21.23
N TYR A 11 16.89 14.38 20.04
CA TYR A 11 16.55 15.00 18.76
C TYR A 11 15.22 14.56 18.18
N GLY A 12 14.42 13.76 18.93
CA GLY A 12 13.16 13.19 18.49
C GLY A 12 13.26 11.71 18.13
N GLN A 13 12.24 11.20 17.49
CA GLN A 13 12.12 9.81 17.00
C GLN A 13 12.42 9.77 15.51
N LEU A 14 13.21 8.79 15.06
CA LEU A 14 13.58 8.66 13.64
C LEU A 14 12.40 8.19 12.78
N TYR A 15 11.73 7.12 13.20
CA TYR A 15 10.65 6.51 12.43
C TYR A 15 9.57 5.92 13.35
N ASP A 16 8.31 6.03 12.91
CA ASP A 16 7.24 5.18 13.44
C ASP A 16 7.22 3.87 12.65
N VAL A 17 7.76 2.82 13.27
CA VAL A 17 7.86 1.49 12.65
C VAL A 17 6.61 0.69 12.97
N ASP A 18 5.79 0.42 11.98
CA ASP A 18 4.66 -0.48 12.05
C ASP A 18 5.01 -1.85 11.42
N ALA A 19 5.16 -2.85 12.27
CA ALA A 19 5.50 -4.20 11.86
C ALA A 19 4.29 -5.13 11.77
N ARG A 20 3.06 -4.61 11.67
CA ARG A 20 1.82 -5.42 11.63
C ARG A 20 1.54 -6.00 10.25
N LEU A 21 2.06 -5.40 9.17
CA LEU A 21 1.93 -5.91 7.80
C LEU A 21 2.94 -7.04 7.56
N ARG A 22 2.72 -8.17 8.21
CA ARG A 22 3.49 -9.41 8.07
C ARG A 22 2.57 -10.60 8.25
N PRO A 23 2.96 -11.82 7.84
CA PRO A 23 2.19 -13.02 8.10
C PRO A 23 1.72 -13.09 9.56
N ASP A 24 0.43 -13.38 9.75
CA ASP A 24 -0.26 -13.46 11.06
C ASP A 24 -0.27 -12.12 11.84
N GLY A 25 0.04 -11.00 11.22
CA GLY A 25 -0.07 -9.67 11.78
C GLY A 25 0.73 -9.48 13.08
N GLY A 26 0.14 -8.81 14.07
CA GLY A 26 0.77 -8.55 15.37
C GLY A 26 1.11 -9.81 16.18
N LYS A 27 0.47 -10.94 15.89
CA LYS A 27 0.69 -12.24 16.56
C LYS A 27 1.78 -13.06 15.90
N GLY A 28 2.11 -12.78 14.64
CA GLY A 28 3.10 -13.51 13.87
C GLY A 28 4.54 -13.20 14.25
N SER A 29 5.46 -14.05 13.82
CA SER A 29 6.89 -13.85 13.96
C SER A 29 7.36 -12.59 13.25
N LEU A 30 8.31 -11.85 13.83
CA LEU A 30 8.93 -10.67 13.17
C LEU A 30 9.76 -11.07 11.95
N VAL A 31 10.27 -12.29 11.94
CA VAL A 31 11.08 -12.85 10.85
C VAL A 31 10.38 -14.09 10.35
N VAL A 32 10.15 -14.14 9.05
CA VAL A 32 9.57 -15.29 8.36
C VAL A 32 10.42 -15.65 7.15
N THR A 33 10.34 -16.90 6.71
CA THR A 33 10.95 -17.32 5.45
C THR A 33 10.18 -16.78 4.25
N ASP A 34 10.82 -16.68 3.09
CA ASP A 34 10.18 -16.37 1.81
C ASP A 34 9.10 -17.39 1.46
N ALA A 35 9.31 -18.67 1.77
CA ALA A 35 8.30 -19.72 1.61
C ALA A 35 7.03 -19.44 2.44
N ARG A 36 7.17 -19.09 3.74
CA ARG A 36 6.02 -18.76 4.61
C ARG A 36 5.31 -17.48 4.15
N LEU A 37 6.05 -16.49 3.68
CA LEU A 37 5.47 -15.29 3.06
C LEU A 37 4.57 -15.67 1.89
N GLY A 38 5.10 -16.49 0.98
CA GLY A 38 4.35 -16.96 -0.19
C GLY A 38 3.11 -17.77 0.16
N GLU A 39 3.21 -18.68 1.12
CA GLU A 39 2.09 -19.48 1.60
C GLU A 39 0.99 -18.59 2.19
N TYR A 40 1.35 -17.70 3.11
CA TYR A 40 0.40 -16.78 3.76
C TYR A 40 -0.43 -15.98 2.77
N TYR A 41 0.21 -15.35 1.79
CA TYR A 41 -0.51 -14.52 0.82
C TYR A 41 -1.34 -15.31 -0.21
N ARG A 42 -1.11 -16.63 -0.35
CA ARG A 42 -1.95 -17.49 -1.19
C ARG A 42 -3.18 -18.02 -0.47
N SER A 43 -3.09 -18.27 0.84
CA SER A 43 -4.13 -19.03 1.59
C SER A 43 -4.77 -18.24 2.74
N ASP A 44 -4.01 -17.46 3.49
CA ASP A 44 -4.43 -16.92 4.78
C ASP A 44 -4.68 -15.40 4.77
N ALA A 45 -3.97 -14.69 3.89
CA ALA A 45 -4.01 -13.22 3.85
C ALA A 45 -5.39 -12.68 3.47
N GLN A 46 -5.80 -11.62 4.15
CA GLN A 46 -7.00 -10.90 3.79
C GLN A 46 -6.82 -10.11 2.48
N PRO A 47 -7.88 -9.93 1.67
CA PRO A 47 -7.78 -9.24 0.37
C PRO A 47 -7.13 -7.85 0.45
N TRP A 48 -7.39 -7.09 1.51
CA TRP A 48 -6.83 -5.75 1.69
C TRP A 48 -5.30 -5.75 1.94
N GLU A 49 -4.74 -6.83 2.48
CA GLU A 49 -3.29 -6.93 2.72
C GLU A 49 -2.50 -6.94 1.41
N ARG A 50 -3.11 -7.43 0.32
CA ARG A 50 -2.50 -7.38 -1.02
C ARG A 50 -2.24 -5.95 -1.51
N LEU A 51 -3.07 -4.98 -1.11
CA LEU A 51 -2.85 -3.57 -1.45
C LEU A 51 -1.55 -3.03 -0.84
N ALA A 52 -1.14 -3.57 0.31
CA ALA A 52 0.11 -3.17 0.93
C ALA A 52 1.34 -3.71 0.17
N LEU A 53 1.24 -4.92 -0.41
CA LEU A 53 2.33 -5.50 -1.21
C LEU A 53 2.67 -4.67 -2.46
N VAL A 54 1.75 -3.91 -3.01
CA VAL A 54 2.01 -3.01 -4.16
C VAL A 54 3.13 -2.01 -3.87
N LYS A 55 3.33 -1.67 -2.59
CA LYS A 55 4.36 -0.73 -2.13
C LYS A 55 5.63 -1.39 -1.61
N ILE A 56 5.71 -2.72 -1.68
CA ILE A 56 6.85 -3.44 -1.12
C ILE A 56 8.16 -3.01 -1.78
N ARG A 57 9.20 -2.90 -0.98
CA ARG A 57 10.57 -2.77 -1.44
C ARG A 57 11.53 -3.37 -0.43
N ALA A 58 12.58 -3.99 -0.89
CA ALA A 58 13.69 -4.39 -0.05
C ALA A 58 14.45 -3.14 0.45
N VAL A 59 14.86 -3.15 1.70
CA VAL A 59 15.62 -2.04 2.32
C VAL A 59 17.01 -2.45 2.77
N GLY A 60 17.38 -3.72 2.62
CA GLY A 60 18.71 -4.23 2.98
C GLY A 60 18.77 -5.76 2.87
N GLY A 61 19.94 -6.30 3.11
CA GLY A 61 20.23 -7.72 3.01
C GLY A 61 21.01 -8.08 1.74
N ASP A 62 21.10 -9.37 1.44
CA ASP A 62 21.68 -9.86 0.18
C ASP A 62 20.83 -9.39 -1.00
N ALA A 63 21.46 -8.83 -2.02
CA ALA A 63 20.78 -8.18 -3.13
C ALA A 63 19.94 -9.16 -3.98
N GLU A 64 20.44 -10.37 -4.22
CA GLU A 64 19.76 -11.38 -5.01
C GLU A 64 18.54 -11.92 -4.26
N PHE A 65 18.72 -12.24 -2.97
CA PHE A 65 17.62 -12.66 -2.10
C PHE A 65 16.55 -11.57 -2.01
N ALA A 66 16.95 -10.32 -1.80
CA ALA A 66 16.05 -9.17 -1.67
C ALA A 66 15.22 -8.97 -2.95
N ALA A 67 15.86 -9.01 -4.12
CA ALA A 67 15.17 -8.88 -5.41
C ALA A 67 14.19 -10.04 -5.65
N ARG A 68 14.56 -11.27 -5.30
CA ARG A 68 13.69 -12.45 -5.43
C ARG A 68 12.46 -12.34 -4.55
N VAL A 69 12.61 -11.94 -3.28
CA VAL A 69 11.49 -11.79 -2.34
C VAL A 69 10.58 -10.62 -2.74
N GLU A 70 11.16 -9.51 -3.19
CA GLU A 70 10.40 -8.37 -3.70
C GLU A 70 9.55 -8.77 -4.92
N GLN A 71 10.14 -9.47 -5.88
CA GLN A 71 9.43 -9.96 -7.06
C GLN A 71 8.31 -10.95 -6.69
N GLN A 72 8.59 -11.90 -5.80
CA GLN A 72 7.58 -12.83 -5.30
C GLN A 72 6.39 -12.10 -4.67
N ALA A 73 6.64 -11.09 -3.86
CA ALA A 73 5.58 -10.32 -3.21
C ALA A 73 4.76 -9.49 -4.22
N LEU A 74 5.41 -8.91 -5.23
CA LEU A 74 4.72 -8.21 -6.32
C LEU A 74 3.86 -9.18 -7.15
N ASP A 75 4.36 -10.38 -7.43
CA ASP A 75 3.58 -11.40 -8.13
C ASP A 75 2.34 -11.82 -7.31
N LEU A 76 2.48 -11.98 -6.00
CA LEU A 76 1.35 -12.24 -5.10
C LEU A 76 0.33 -11.09 -5.08
N ALA A 77 0.79 -9.84 -5.18
CA ALA A 77 -0.10 -8.69 -5.25
C ALA A 77 -0.93 -8.68 -6.54
N TYR A 78 -0.32 -9.00 -7.68
CA TYR A 78 -0.89 -8.74 -9.00
C TYR A 78 -1.44 -9.98 -9.73
N SER A 79 -0.99 -11.20 -9.42
CA SER A 79 -1.35 -12.42 -10.17
C SER A 79 -2.73 -12.97 -9.82
N LEU A 80 -3.18 -12.80 -8.58
CA LEU A 80 -4.47 -13.32 -8.15
C LEU A 80 -5.62 -12.41 -8.65
N PRO A 81 -6.69 -12.99 -9.23
CA PRO A 81 -7.81 -12.20 -9.68
C PRO A 81 -8.46 -11.43 -8.52
N LEU A 82 -8.93 -10.23 -8.82
CA LEU A 82 -9.70 -9.43 -7.89
C LEU A 82 -11.19 -9.77 -8.08
N THR A 83 -11.75 -10.57 -7.17
CA THR A 83 -13.17 -10.92 -7.21
C THR A 83 -14.04 -9.78 -6.67
N ARG A 84 -15.35 -9.83 -6.94
CA ARG A 84 -16.30 -8.88 -6.36
C ARG A 84 -16.27 -8.92 -4.84
N GLU A 85 -16.23 -10.11 -4.25
CA GLU A 85 -16.12 -10.31 -2.80
C GLU A 85 -14.86 -9.65 -2.23
N ASN A 86 -13.71 -9.78 -2.92
CA ASN A 86 -12.47 -9.10 -2.51
C ASN A 86 -12.65 -7.58 -2.46
N VAL A 87 -13.30 -6.99 -3.49
CA VAL A 87 -13.55 -5.55 -3.54
C VAL A 87 -14.49 -5.12 -2.41
N GLU A 88 -15.56 -5.87 -2.15
CA GLU A 88 -16.49 -5.60 -1.05
C GLU A 88 -15.81 -5.70 0.32
N ASN A 89 -14.92 -6.67 0.53
CA ASN A 89 -14.11 -6.79 1.75
C ASN A 89 -13.20 -5.57 1.93
N ILE A 90 -12.48 -5.18 0.89
CA ILE A 90 -11.57 -4.03 0.91
C ILE A 90 -12.36 -2.74 1.19
N ASP A 91 -13.51 -2.53 0.54
CA ASP A 91 -14.37 -1.37 0.80
C ASP A 91 -14.91 -1.36 2.23
N GLY A 92 -15.24 -2.52 2.78
CA GLY A 92 -15.62 -2.65 4.19
C GLY A 92 -14.52 -2.19 5.15
N ILE A 93 -13.27 -2.52 4.87
CA ILE A 93 -12.11 -2.06 5.66
C ILE A 93 -11.90 -0.55 5.50
N ARG A 94 -11.99 -0.03 4.26
CA ARG A 94 -11.93 1.40 3.97
C ARG A 94 -12.95 2.19 4.79
N LYS A 95 -14.21 1.76 4.75
CA LYS A 95 -15.32 2.38 5.52
C LYS A 95 -15.03 2.39 7.03
N LYS A 96 -14.49 1.30 7.58
CA LYS A 96 -14.11 1.24 9.01
C LYS A 96 -13.00 2.23 9.34
N ILE A 97 -12.01 2.38 8.45
CA ILE A 97 -10.91 3.35 8.64
C ILE A 97 -11.44 4.77 8.66
N VAL A 98 -12.32 5.12 7.70
CA VAL A 98 -12.96 6.44 7.61
C VAL A 98 -13.83 6.72 8.83
N ALA A 99 -14.69 5.79 9.21
CA ALA A 99 -15.59 5.95 10.37
C ALA A 99 -14.84 6.12 11.70
N ALA A 100 -13.65 5.54 11.84
CA ALA A 100 -12.80 5.67 13.03
C ALA A 100 -11.87 6.91 12.99
N ALA A 101 -11.86 7.65 11.89
CA ALA A 101 -10.98 8.80 11.73
C ALA A 101 -11.55 10.07 12.36
N SER A 102 -10.64 10.94 12.85
CA SER A 102 -11.02 12.32 13.15
C SER A 102 -11.43 13.03 11.86
N PRO A 103 -12.49 13.87 11.87
CA PRO A 103 -12.89 14.67 10.71
C PRO A 103 -11.77 15.56 10.13
N LEU A 104 -10.80 15.93 10.97
CA LEU A 104 -9.64 16.72 10.57
C LEU A 104 -8.45 15.89 10.07
N SER A 105 -8.60 14.59 9.93
CA SER A 105 -7.52 13.72 9.47
C SER A 105 -7.37 13.78 7.95
N LEU A 106 -6.44 14.55 7.42
CA LEU A 106 -6.10 14.57 5.99
C LEU A 106 -5.78 13.19 5.41
N LYS A 107 -5.35 12.27 6.26
CA LYS A 107 -4.98 10.92 5.84
C LYS A 107 -6.14 9.95 5.79
N LYS A 108 -7.03 9.96 6.80
CA LYS A 108 -8.01 8.89 7.02
C LYS A 108 -9.46 9.33 6.91
N SER A 109 -9.76 10.64 6.87
CA SER A 109 -11.12 11.15 6.67
C SER A 109 -11.63 10.80 5.27
N GLU A 110 -12.93 10.99 5.08
CA GLU A 110 -13.55 10.89 3.75
C GLU A 110 -12.85 11.83 2.75
N GLY A 111 -12.56 11.33 1.55
CA GLY A 111 -11.76 12.02 0.53
C GLY A 111 -10.26 12.13 0.86
N GLY A 112 -9.78 11.54 1.94
CA GLY A 112 -8.39 11.64 2.39
C GLY A 112 -7.41 10.79 1.58
N ILE A 113 -6.12 10.96 1.87
CA ILE A 113 -5.00 10.27 1.18
C ILE A 113 -5.19 8.76 1.14
N ALA A 114 -5.68 8.14 2.23
CA ALA A 114 -5.85 6.70 2.30
C ALA A 114 -6.90 6.21 1.30
N GLU A 115 -8.01 6.91 1.10
CA GLU A 115 -9.04 6.51 0.14
C GLU A 115 -8.53 6.60 -1.29
N LEU A 116 -7.79 7.66 -1.64
CA LEU A 116 -7.13 7.79 -2.94
C LEU A 116 -6.17 6.60 -3.16
N GLU A 117 -5.34 6.29 -2.18
CA GLU A 117 -4.40 5.17 -2.29
C GLU A 117 -5.11 3.82 -2.39
N PHE A 118 -6.22 3.58 -1.67
CA PHE A 118 -7.03 2.36 -1.80
C PHE A 118 -7.59 2.21 -3.22
N ALA A 119 -8.23 3.24 -3.75
CA ALA A 119 -8.80 3.24 -5.10
C ALA A 119 -7.70 2.98 -6.15
N LEU A 120 -6.58 3.68 -6.04
CA LEU A 120 -5.45 3.56 -6.96
C LEU A 120 -4.88 2.13 -6.97
N ARG A 121 -4.64 1.53 -5.79
CA ARG A 121 -4.12 0.16 -5.68
C ARG A 121 -5.10 -0.88 -6.23
N LEU A 122 -6.40 -0.71 -5.98
CA LEU A 122 -7.43 -1.56 -6.58
C LEU A 122 -7.40 -1.50 -8.11
N LEU A 123 -7.31 -0.31 -8.70
CA LEU A 123 -7.20 -0.15 -10.14
C LEU A 123 -5.91 -0.76 -10.70
N GLN A 124 -4.78 -0.58 -10.02
CA GLN A 124 -3.53 -1.22 -10.41
C GLN A 124 -3.67 -2.75 -10.43
N ILE A 125 -4.20 -3.37 -9.37
CA ILE A 125 -4.39 -4.82 -9.31
C ILE A 125 -5.35 -5.29 -10.41
N LYS A 126 -6.44 -4.56 -10.65
CA LYS A 126 -7.42 -4.87 -11.69
C LYS A 126 -6.81 -4.89 -13.09
N HIS A 127 -5.96 -3.92 -13.40
CA HIS A 127 -5.44 -3.71 -14.76
C HIS A 127 -4.06 -4.34 -14.99
N ALA A 128 -3.31 -4.66 -13.93
CA ALA A 128 -1.91 -5.10 -14.00
C ALA A 128 -1.67 -6.37 -14.84
N ARG A 129 -2.68 -7.23 -15.00
CA ARG A 129 -2.57 -8.44 -15.82
C ARG A 129 -2.50 -8.13 -17.31
N MET A 130 -3.27 -7.16 -17.76
CA MET A 130 -3.35 -6.75 -19.19
C MET A 130 -2.35 -5.64 -19.51
N ALA A 131 -1.98 -4.84 -18.54
CA ALA A 131 -1.09 -3.70 -18.65
C ALA A 131 -0.08 -3.68 -17.50
N PRO A 132 1.03 -4.43 -17.59
CA PRO A 132 2.04 -4.49 -16.52
C PRO A 132 2.62 -3.14 -16.12
N ASP A 133 2.62 -2.17 -17.02
CA ASP A 133 3.13 -0.82 -16.78
C ASP A 133 2.39 -0.05 -15.67
N VAL A 134 1.17 -0.46 -15.30
CA VAL A 134 0.46 0.13 -14.16
C VAL A 134 1.04 -0.26 -12.81
N ARG A 135 1.98 -1.21 -12.76
CA ARG A 135 2.66 -1.66 -11.54
C ARG A 135 3.68 -0.63 -11.07
N ARG A 136 3.18 0.51 -10.60
CA ARG A 136 4.01 1.61 -10.08
C ARG A 136 3.88 1.70 -8.58
N ARG A 137 5.01 1.90 -7.88
CA ARG A 137 5.04 2.05 -6.42
C ARG A 137 4.57 3.45 -6.02
N GLU A 138 5.07 4.46 -6.71
CA GLU A 138 4.77 5.85 -6.45
C GLU A 138 3.38 6.24 -6.96
N VAL A 139 2.64 7.02 -6.14
CA VAL A 139 1.24 7.38 -6.42
C VAL A 139 1.10 8.19 -7.72
N LEU A 140 1.98 9.16 -7.94
CA LEU A 140 1.90 10.02 -9.12
C LEU A 140 2.19 9.26 -10.42
N GLU A 141 3.18 8.37 -10.39
CA GLU A 141 3.49 7.48 -11.52
C GLU A 141 2.35 6.49 -11.80
N ALA A 142 1.72 5.99 -10.74
CA ALA A 142 0.59 5.08 -10.87
C ALA A 142 -0.64 5.77 -11.51
N LEU A 143 -0.91 7.03 -11.16
CA LEU A 143 -1.94 7.84 -11.80
C LEU A 143 -1.68 7.99 -13.31
N ASP A 144 -0.46 8.34 -13.70
CA ASP A 144 -0.08 8.47 -15.11
C ASP A 144 -0.21 7.17 -15.88
N ALA A 145 0.26 6.08 -15.29
CA ALA A 145 0.19 4.76 -15.90
C ALA A 145 -1.27 4.27 -16.07
N LEU A 146 -2.14 4.53 -15.10
CA LEU A 146 -3.57 4.19 -15.19
C LEU A 146 -4.31 5.05 -16.22
N ALA A 147 -3.94 6.32 -16.38
CA ALA A 147 -4.46 7.18 -17.45
C ALA A 147 -4.05 6.67 -18.83
N ALA A 148 -2.79 6.27 -18.99
CA ALA A 148 -2.26 5.75 -20.26
C ALA A 148 -3.05 4.54 -20.76
N VAL A 149 -3.56 3.70 -19.85
CA VAL A 149 -4.40 2.53 -20.17
C VAL A 149 -5.91 2.85 -20.11
N ARG A 150 -6.28 4.11 -19.98
CA ARG A 150 -7.67 4.60 -19.91
C ARG A 150 -8.49 3.98 -18.76
N ALA A 151 -7.83 3.59 -17.67
CA ALA A 151 -8.49 3.10 -16.46
C ALA A 151 -9.12 4.23 -15.64
N ILE A 152 -8.60 5.45 -15.80
CA ILE A 152 -9.12 6.72 -15.24
C ILE A 152 -9.05 7.80 -16.33
N THR A 153 -9.88 8.83 -16.21
CA THR A 153 -9.89 9.95 -17.17
C THR A 153 -8.72 10.92 -16.91
N GLY A 154 -8.36 11.70 -17.92
CA GLY A 154 -7.34 12.75 -17.74
C GLY A 154 -7.76 13.84 -16.75
N GLU A 155 -9.06 14.14 -16.70
CA GLU A 155 -9.65 15.08 -15.72
C GLU A 155 -9.51 14.55 -14.29
N ASP A 156 -9.85 13.28 -14.06
CA ASP A 156 -9.68 12.63 -12.75
C ASP A 156 -8.20 12.63 -12.33
N VAL A 157 -7.28 12.33 -13.25
CA VAL A 157 -5.84 12.36 -12.96
C VAL A 157 -5.39 13.73 -12.49
N ALA A 158 -5.82 14.80 -13.18
CA ALA A 158 -5.45 16.17 -12.81
C ALA A 158 -5.95 16.52 -11.40
N ALA A 159 -7.23 16.25 -11.13
CA ALA A 159 -7.85 16.51 -9.82
C ALA A 159 -7.21 15.69 -8.69
N LEU A 160 -7.00 14.38 -8.90
CA LEU A 160 -6.39 13.49 -7.90
C LEU A 160 -4.93 13.86 -7.63
N ARG A 161 -4.18 14.25 -8.65
CA ARG A 161 -2.79 14.70 -8.53
C ARG A 161 -2.69 15.96 -7.70
N GLU A 162 -3.49 16.97 -8.02
CA GLU A 162 -3.50 18.24 -7.30
C GLU A 162 -3.86 18.03 -5.82
N THR A 163 -4.92 17.27 -5.56
CA THR A 163 -5.37 16.94 -4.20
C THR A 163 -4.30 16.17 -3.43
N TYR A 164 -3.70 15.14 -4.03
CA TYR A 164 -2.66 14.35 -3.38
C TYR A 164 -1.44 15.19 -3.01
N VAL A 165 -0.96 16.02 -3.95
CA VAL A 165 0.21 16.88 -3.70
C VAL A 165 -0.10 17.92 -2.62
N LEU A 166 -1.30 18.51 -2.63
CA LEU A 166 -1.74 19.46 -1.60
C LEU A 166 -1.74 18.79 -0.21
N PHE A 167 -2.39 17.63 -0.08
CA PHE A 167 -2.48 16.93 1.20
C PHE A 167 -1.10 16.51 1.71
N ARG A 168 -0.21 16.05 0.84
CA ARG A 168 1.17 15.71 1.23
C ARG A 168 1.97 16.93 1.69
N ARG A 169 1.78 18.07 1.05
CA ARG A 169 2.42 19.34 1.49
C ARG A 169 1.93 19.77 2.87
N ILE A 170 0.63 19.67 3.12
CA ILE A 170 0.05 20.02 4.42
C ILE A 170 0.56 19.02 5.49
N GLU A 171 0.49 17.71 5.22
CA GLU A 171 0.97 16.67 6.15
C GLU A 171 2.44 16.90 6.54
N ASN A 172 3.30 17.22 5.56
CA ASN A 172 4.72 17.48 5.81
C ASN A 172 5.00 18.76 6.62
N ARG A 173 4.08 19.73 6.59
CA ARG A 173 4.21 20.97 7.40
C ARG A 173 3.69 20.80 8.82
N LEU A 174 2.83 19.81 9.06
CA LEU A 174 2.26 19.53 10.38
C LEU A 174 3.12 18.57 11.23
N ARG A 175 4.15 17.96 10.63
CA ARG A 175 5.14 17.12 11.30
C ARG A 175 6.34 17.92 11.79
#